data_3b5b2c9b7136df78e2b75f7707bbe996
#
_entry.id   3b5b2c9b7136df78e2b75f7707bbe996
#
_cell.length_a   1.000
_cell.length_b   1.000
_cell.length_c   1.000
_cell.angle_alpha   90.00
_cell.angle_beta   90.00
_cell.angle_gamma   90.00
#
_symmetry.space_group_name_H-M   'P 1'
#
loop_
_entity.id
_entity.type
_entity.pdbx_description
1 polymer ?
#
loop_
_entity_poly.entity_id
_entity_poly.type
_entity_poly.pdbx_seq_one_letter_code
_entity_poly.pdbx_strand_id
1 'polypeptide(L)'
;MQTKYIFVTGGVMSGLGKGVMTSSIAKLLQLSNEKVSCIKIDPYLNYDAGTMNPIAHGEVFVTEDGGECDMDIGNYERFLNQNIPKGHNITTAQVYSSVIEAERKGEYLGACVQIIPHVTDEIKNRIRTIAKNEELDILIVECGG
;
A
#
# COMPACT_ATOMS: atom_id res chain seq x y z
N MET A 1 14.79 -7.28 -15.19
CA MET A 1 13.68 -6.56 -15.87
C MET A 1 13.25 -5.39 -15.00
N GLN A 2 12.63 -4.36 -15.58
CA GLN A 2 12.09 -3.24 -14.80
C GLN A 2 10.65 -3.59 -14.42
N THR A 3 10.31 -3.47 -13.13
CA THR A 3 8.95 -3.70 -12.64
C THR A 3 7.94 -2.79 -13.33
N LYS A 4 6.82 -3.33 -13.76
CA LYS A 4 5.68 -2.58 -14.29
C LYS A 4 4.70 -2.27 -13.14
N TYR A 5 4.07 -1.10 -13.20
CA TYR A 5 3.12 -0.65 -12.18
C TYR A 5 1.73 -0.50 -12.80
N ILE A 6 0.73 -1.05 -12.12
CA ILE A 6 -0.68 -0.89 -12.48
C ILE A 6 -1.37 -0.15 -11.33
N PHE A 7 -1.91 1.03 -11.60
CA PHE A 7 -2.66 1.80 -10.61
C PHE A 7 -4.15 1.56 -10.78
N VAL A 8 -4.80 1.14 -9.70
CA VAL A 8 -6.26 0.97 -9.63
C VAL A 8 -6.80 2.12 -8.79
N THR A 9 -7.49 3.03 -9.44
CA THR A 9 -8.12 4.19 -8.83
C THR A 9 -9.62 4.18 -9.08
N GLY A 10 -10.38 4.86 -8.26
CA GLY A 10 -11.83 4.96 -8.42
C GLY A 10 -12.38 6.13 -7.60
N GLY A 11 -13.70 6.31 -7.62
CA GLY A 11 -14.36 7.35 -6.83
C GLY A 11 -14.14 7.19 -5.33
N VAL A 12 -14.45 8.26 -4.58
CA VAL A 12 -14.28 8.35 -3.11
C VAL A 12 -15.12 7.34 -2.31
N MET A 13 -16.06 6.65 -2.94
CA MET A 13 -16.89 5.66 -2.25
C MET A 13 -16.16 4.33 -2.10
N SER A 14 -16.06 3.84 -0.87
CA SER A 14 -15.72 2.45 -0.60
C SER A 14 -16.83 1.53 -1.16
N GLY A 15 -16.49 0.29 -1.51
CA GLY A 15 -17.47 -0.68 -2.00
C GLY A 15 -17.72 -0.66 -3.51
N LEU A 16 -16.98 0.11 -4.30
CA LEU A 16 -17.04 0.08 -5.76
C LEU A 16 -16.36 -1.14 -6.41
N GLY A 17 -15.84 -2.07 -5.60
CA GLY A 17 -15.21 -3.29 -6.10
C GLY A 17 -13.75 -3.13 -6.51
N LYS A 18 -13.08 -2.05 -6.14
CA LYS A 18 -11.65 -1.86 -6.43
C LYS A 18 -10.77 -3.01 -5.90
N GLY A 19 -11.03 -3.46 -4.67
CA GLY A 19 -10.29 -4.57 -4.07
C GLY A 19 -10.45 -5.89 -4.81
N VAL A 20 -11.68 -6.20 -5.24
CA VAL A 20 -11.97 -7.39 -6.05
C VAL A 20 -11.32 -7.28 -7.43
N MET A 21 -11.37 -6.10 -8.04
CA MET A 21 -10.74 -5.84 -9.34
C MET A 21 -9.21 -5.99 -9.23
N THR A 22 -8.60 -5.36 -8.24
CA THR A 22 -7.16 -5.46 -7.95
C THR A 22 -6.73 -6.91 -7.78
N SER A 23 -7.42 -7.65 -6.91
CA SER A 23 -7.14 -9.05 -6.64
C SER A 23 -7.31 -9.94 -7.88
N SER A 24 -8.35 -9.69 -8.68
CA SER A 24 -8.63 -10.45 -9.90
C SER A 24 -7.57 -10.21 -10.97
N ILE A 25 -7.17 -8.97 -11.21
CA ILE A 25 -6.09 -8.63 -12.14
C ILE A 25 -4.79 -9.28 -11.69
N ALA A 26 -4.47 -9.17 -10.40
CA ALA A 26 -3.28 -9.80 -9.83
C ALA A 26 -3.25 -11.31 -10.07
N LYS A 27 -4.39 -11.98 -9.83
CA LYS A 27 -4.51 -13.43 -10.07
C LYS A 27 -4.33 -13.82 -11.53
N LEU A 28 -4.93 -13.09 -12.44
CA LEU A 28 -4.78 -13.35 -13.89
C LEU A 28 -3.32 -13.19 -14.35
N LEU A 29 -2.65 -12.15 -13.87
CA LEU A 29 -1.24 -11.93 -14.20
C LEU A 29 -0.34 -13.01 -13.58
N GLN A 30 -0.60 -13.43 -12.33
CA GLN A 30 0.09 -14.54 -11.69
C GLN A 30 -0.06 -15.85 -12.48
N LEU A 31 -1.26 -16.13 -13.00
CA LEU A 31 -1.52 -17.30 -13.85
C LEU A 31 -0.79 -17.22 -15.21
N SER A 32 -0.38 -16.03 -15.62
CA SER A 32 0.44 -15.82 -16.81
C SER A 32 1.96 -15.91 -16.51
N ASN A 33 2.33 -16.48 -15.37
CA ASN A 33 3.70 -16.63 -14.86
C ASN A 33 4.44 -15.32 -14.57
N GLU A 34 3.73 -14.23 -14.36
CA GLU A 34 4.32 -12.99 -13.84
C GLU A 34 4.45 -13.04 -12.31
N LYS A 35 5.54 -12.53 -11.77
CA LYS A 35 5.71 -12.36 -10.32
C LYS A 35 5.00 -11.09 -9.87
N VAL A 36 3.84 -11.25 -9.24
CA VAL A 36 2.91 -10.16 -8.94
C VAL A 36 2.71 -10.00 -7.44
N SER A 37 2.59 -8.77 -6.98
CA SER A 37 2.08 -8.43 -5.66
C SER A 37 1.14 -7.22 -5.74
N CYS A 38 0.45 -6.94 -4.63
CA CYS A 38 -0.46 -5.81 -4.51
C CYS A 38 -0.09 -4.96 -3.31
N ILE A 39 -0.33 -3.66 -3.41
CA ILE A 39 -0.28 -2.74 -2.27
C ILE A 39 -1.56 -1.90 -2.21
N LYS A 40 -1.91 -1.51 -0.99
CA LYS A 40 -3.02 -0.61 -0.70
C LYS A 40 -2.47 0.71 -0.17
N ILE A 41 -2.88 1.82 -0.78
CA ILE A 41 -2.61 3.16 -0.27
C ILE A 41 -3.92 3.73 0.27
N ASP A 42 -3.95 4.00 1.56
CA ASP A 42 -5.10 4.56 2.25
C ASP A 42 -4.85 6.03 2.64
N PRO A 43 -5.78 6.95 2.29
CA PRO A 43 -5.58 8.38 2.48
C PRO A 43 -5.83 8.86 3.92
N TYR A 44 -6.32 8.01 4.80
CA TYR A 44 -6.61 8.40 6.18
C TYR A 44 -5.34 8.59 7.04
N LEU A 45 -5.52 9.30 8.17
CA LEU A 45 -4.45 9.61 9.13
C LEU A 45 -4.34 8.60 10.28
N ASN A 46 -5.06 7.49 10.24
CA ASN A 46 -4.79 6.38 11.14
C ASN A 46 -3.47 5.72 10.72
N TYR A 47 -2.62 5.39 11.68
CA TYR A 47 -1.32 4.78 11.40
C TYR A 47 -1.49 3.39 10.77
N ASP A 48 -2.46 2.63 11.25
CA ASP A 48 -2.91 1.35 10.75
C ASP A 48 -4.43 1.19 10.99
N ALA A 49 -4.99 0.02 10.70
CA ALA A 49 -6.41 -0.24 10.86
C ALA A 49 -6.83 -0.67 12.29
N GLY A 50 -5.87 -0.89 13.19
CA GLY A 50 -6.12 -1.53 14.49
C GLY A 50 -7.05 -0.77 15.44
N THR A 51 -7.10 0.57 15.33
CA THR A 51 -7.99 1.42 16.15
C THR A 51 -9.25 1.88 15.43
N MET A 52 -9.48 1.43 14.21
CA MET A 52 -10.61 1.85 13.40
C MET A 52 -11.88 1.10 13.79
N ASN A 53 -13.03 1.79 13.69
CA ASN A 53 -14.32 1.19 13.96
C ASN A 53 -14.68 0.17 12.85
N PRO A 54 -14.84 -1.13 13.18
CA PRO A 54 -15.14 -2.16 12.17
C PRO A 54 -16.45 -1.93 11.42
N ILE A 55 -17.44 -1.29 12.06
CA ILE A 55 -18.74 -1.01 11.42
C ILE A 55 -18.58 0.04 10.31
N ALA A 56 -17.69 1.01 10.51
CA ALA A 56 -17.46 2.08 9.54
C ALA A 56 -16.44 1.73 8.47
N HIS A 57 -15.50 0.84 8.76
CA HIS A 57 -14.32 0.63 7.92
C HIS A 57 -14.08 -0.83 7.51
N GLY A 58 -14.86 -1.76 8.03
CA GLY A 58 -14.65 -3.19 7.87
C GLY A 58 -13.72 -3.77 8.95
N GLU A 59 -13.60 -5.08 8.93
CA GLU A 59 -12.77 -5.81 9.89
C GLU A 59 -11.29 -5.59 9.61
N VAL A 60 -10.48 -5.60 10.67
CA VAL A 60 -9.02 -5.53 10.59
C VAL A 60 -8.48 -6.88 10.15
N PHE A 61 -7.60 -6.87 9.17
CA PHE A 61 -6.83 -8.04 8.76
C PHE A 61 -5.45 -8.01 9.42
N VAL A 62 -5.07 -9.12 10.04
CA VAL A 62 -3.74 -9.25 10.66
C VAL A 62 -2.84 -10.09 9.76
N THR A 63 -1.75 -9.48 9.30
CA THR A 63 -0.76 -10.14 8.46
C THR A 63 0.13 -11.10 9.28
N GLU A 64 0.84 -12.02 8.62
CA GLU A 64 1.74 -12.96 9.29
C GLU A 64 2.84 -12.26 10.10
N ASP A 65 3.30 -11.09 9.62
CA ASP A 65 4.29 -10.25 10.31
C ASP A 65 3.68 -9.31 11.36
N GLY A 66 2.42 -9.54 11.76
CA GLY A 66 1.73 -8.87 12.86
C GLY A 66 1.20 -7.48 12.56
N GLY A 67 1.06 -7.10 11.31
CA GLY A 67 0.47 -5.81 10.91
C GLY A 67 -1.05 -5.85 10.98
N GLU A 68 -1.65 -4.81 11.55
CA GLU A 68 -3.10 -4.58 11.56
C GLU A 68 -3.48 -3.74 10.32
N CYS A 69 -3.94 -4.42 9.29
CA CYS A 69 -4.10 -3.84 7.95
C CYS A 69 -5.57 -3.73 7.55
N ASP A 70 -5.81 -2.97 6.48
CA ASP A 70 -7.08 -2.96 5.78
C ASP A 70 -7.43 -4.36 5.25
N MET A 71 -8.72 -4.69 5.24
CA MET A 71 -9.23 -5.98 4.80
C MET A 71 -8.83 -6.33 3.36
N ASP A 72 -8.57 -5.35 2.52
CA ASP A 72 -8.13 -5.57 1.13
C ASP A 72 -6.82 -6.35 1.06
N ILE A 73 -5.92 -6.18 2.04
CA ILE A 73 -4.69 -6.99 2.13
C ILE A 73 -5.01 -8.47 2.27
N GLY A 74 -6.02 -8.82 3.10
CA GLY A 74 -6.49 -10.20 3.22
C GLY A 74 -7.10 -10.74 1.92
N ASN A 75 -7.77 -9.90 1.16
CA ASN A 75 -8.29 -10.28 -0.15
C ASN A 75 -7.15 -10.56 -1.14
N TYR A 76 -6.10 -9.75 -1.14
CA TYR A 76 -4.92 -9.98 -1.99
C TYR A 76 -4.25 -11.31 -1.65
N GLU A 77 -4.03 -11.59 -0.36
CA GLU A 77 -3.45 -12.86 0.09
C GLU A 77 -4.28 -14.06 -0.39
N ARG A 78 -5.59 -13.96 -0.23
CA ARG A 78 -6.52 -15.05 -0.58
C ARG A 78 -6.50 -15.33 -2.09
N PHE A 79 -6.51 -14.29 -2.92
CA PHE A 79 -6.49 -14.45 -4.37
C PHE A 79 -5.13 -14.94 -4.89
N LEU A 80 -4.04 -14.41 -4.36
CA LEU A 80 -2.69 -14.75 -4.78
C LEU A 80 -2.15 -16.04 -4.14
N ASN A 81 -2.78 -16.49 -3.05
CA ASN A 81 -2.32 -17.61 -2.24
C ASN A 81 -0.87 -17.41 -1.77
N GLN A 82 -0.57 -16.23 -1.29
CA GLN A 82 0.74 -15.84 -0.76
C GLN A 82 0.57 -14.84 0.40
N ASN A 83 1.50 -14.86 1.35
CA ASN A 83 1.51 -13.89 2.43
C ASN A 83 1.95 -12.52 1.90
N ILE A 84 1.28 -11.48 2.35
CA ILE A 84 1.59 -10.10 2.00
C ILE A 84 2.03 -9.36 3.26
N PRO A 85 3.25 -8.80 3.30
CA PRO A 85 3.74 -8.10 4.48
C PRO A 85 2.94 -6.83 4.79
N LYS A 86 2.91 -6.43 6.07
CA LYS A 86 2.24 -5.21 6.53
C LYS A 86 2.67 -3.94 5.80
N GLY A 87 3.90 -3.89 5.32
CA GLY A 87 4.42 -2.76 4.54
C GLY A 87 3.67 -2.49 3.23
N HIS A 88 2.85 -3.44 2.77
CA HIS A 88 2.01 -3.30 1.59
C HIS A 88 0.72 -2.50 1.86
N ASN A 89 0.38 -2.24 3.12
CA ASN A 89 -0.67 -1.28 3.49
C ASN A 89 -0.01 0.04 3.89
N ILE A 90 -0.06 1.02 3.02
CA ILE A 90 0.55 2.34 3.18
C ILE A 90 -0.53 3.34 3.56
N THR A 91 -0.43 3.96 4.74
CA THR A 91 -1.35 5.02 5.16
C THR A 91 -0.68 6.40 5.09
N THR A 92 -1.47 7.44 4.97
CA THR A 92 -0.97 8.83 5.01
C THR A 92 -0.21 9.11 6.31
N ALA A 93 -0.68 8.59 7.44
CA ALA A 93 0.02 8.77 8.72
C ALA A 93 1.41 8.15 8.73
N GLN A 94 1.58 6.95 8.19
CA GLN A 94 2.89 6.31 8.10
C GLN A 94 3.86 7.14 7.25
N VAL A 95 3.38 7.66 6.13
CA VAL A 95 4.20 8.49 5.22
C VAL A 95 4.61 9.79 5.91
N TYR A 96 3.67 10.49 6.54
CA TYR A 96 3.96 11.73 7.26
C TYR A 96 4.90 11.50 8.45
N SER A 97 4.70 10.43 9.21
CA SER A 97 5.59 10.10 10.32
C SER A 97 7.03 9.91 9.83
N SER A 98 7.24 9.18 8.74
CA SER A 98 8.58 8.98 8.17
C SER A 98 9.22 10.29 7.73
N VAL A 99 8.48 11.16 7.06
CA VAL A 99 8.98 12.47 6.60
C VAL A 99 9.32 13.37 7.78
N ILE A 100 8.45 13.41 8.81
CA ILE A 100 8.67 14.20 10.02
C ILE A 100 9.88 13.68 10.80
N GLU A 101 10.02 12.37 10.95
CA GLU A 101 11.17 11.77 11.62
C GLU A 101 12.49 12.06 10.88
N ALA A 102 12.49 11.97 9.55
CA ALA A 102 13.66 12.31 8.74
C ALA A 102 14.03 13.80 8.88
N GLU A 103 13.04 14.67 8.90
CA GLU A 103 13.25 16.11 9.18
C GLU A 103 13.89 16.32 10.55
N ARG A 104 13.34 15.69 11.60
CA ARG A 104 13.86 15.80 12.97
C ARG A 104 15.28 15.27 13.13
N LYS A 105 15.66 14.29 12.32
CA LYS A 105 17.03 13.76 12.25
C LYS A 105 17.98 14.60 11.41
N GLY A 106 17.49 15.64 10.74
CA GLY A 106 18.30 16.51 9.88
C GLY A 106 18.64 15.92 8.50
N GLU A 107 17.95 14.89 8.08
CA GLU A 107 18.25 14.19 6.81
C GLU A 107 18.01 15.08 5.57
N TYR A 108 17.21 16.14 5.70
CA TYR A 108 16.96 17.10 4.62
C TYR A 108 17.94 18.30 4.62
N LEU A 109 18.97 18.26 5.44
CA LEU A 109 20.09 19.23 5.42
C LEU A 109 19.65 20.70 5.50
N GLY A 110 18.60 20.99 6.25
CA GLY A 110 18.07 22.35 6.42
C GLY A 110 17.09 22.81 5.34
N ALA A 111 16.72 21.93 4.42
CA ALA A 111 15.69 22.24 3.43
C ALA A 111 14.32 22.47 4.08
N CYS A 112 13.50 23.32 3.46
CA CYS A 112 12.10 23.46 3.82
C CYS A 112 11.33 22.23 3.33
N VAL A 113 10.88 21.37 4.25
CA VAL A 113 10.19 20.14 3.94
C VAL A 113 8.71 20.42 3.65
N GLN A 114 8.23 19.95 2.51
CA GLN A 114 6.87 20.23 2.00
C GLN A 114 6.20 18.96 1.51
N ILE A 115 4.89 19.02 1.30
CA ILE A 115 4.11 17.91 0.72
C ILE A 115 4.71 17.52 -0.64
N ILE A 116 5.00 18.50 -1.47
CA ILE A 116 5.70 18.31 -2.73
C ILE A 116 7.06 18.99 -2.63
N PRO A 117 8.19 18.27 -2.76
CA PRO A 117 8.29 16.86 -3.23
C PRO A 117 8.40 15.81 -2.12
N HIS A 118 8.55 16.16 -0.83
CA HIS A 118 9.03 15.22 0.20
C HIS A 118 8.03 14.10 0.51
N VAL A 119 6.75 14.42 0.73
CA VAL A 119 5.71 13.41 0.99
C VAL A 119 5.45 12.56 -0.25
N THR A 120 5.35 13.18 -1.42
CA THR A 120 5.13 12.46 -2.68
C THR A 120 6.31 11.55 -3.04
N ASP A 121 7.53 11.97 -2.73
CA ASP A 121 8.73 11.15 -2.96
C ASP A 121 8.79 9.97 -1.99
N GLU A 122 8.41 10.16 -0.73
CA GLU A 122 8.32 9.06 0.24
C GLU A 122 7.33 7.98 -0.22
N ILE A 123 6.15 8.36 -0.71
CA ILE A 123 5.18 7.40 -1.27
C ILE A 123 5.80 6.63 -2.44
N LYS A 124 6.39 7.34 -3.39
CA LYS A 124 7.05 6.70 -4.55
C LYS A 124 8.19 5.78 -4.15
N ASN A 125 8.96 6.17 -3.13
CA ASN A 125 10.07 5.37 -2.63
C ASN A 125 9.59 4.08 -1.99
N ARG A 126 8.51 4.11 -1.19
CA ARG A 126 7.90 2.90 -0.62
C ARG A 126 7.44 1.93 -1.71
N ILE A 127 6.71 2.43 -2.71
CA ILE A 127 6.25 1.62 -3.84
C ILE A 127 7.43 0.95 -4.55
N ARG A 128 8.47 1.72 -4.87
CA ARG A 128 9.67 1.21 -5.58
C ARG A 128 10.47 0.23 -4.74
N THR A 129 10.56 0.47 -3.44
CA THR A 129 11.30 -0.39 -2.51
C THR A 129 10.64 -1.75 -2.40
N ILE A 130 9.32 -1.82 -2.28
CA ILE A 130 8.56 -3.09 -2.29
C ILE A 130 8.81 -3.84 -3.59
N ALA A 131 8.62 -3.19 -4.73
CA ALA A 131 8.81 -3.79 -6.04
C ALA A 131 10.23 -4.37 -6.22
N LYS A 132 11.25 -3.64 -5.76
CA LYS A 132 12.65 -4.04 -5.86
C LYS A 132 12.99 -5.19 -4.91
N ASN A 133 12.57 -5.08 -3.63
CA ASN A 133 12.93 -6.07 -2.61
C ASN A 133 12.31 -7.44 -2.89
N GLU A 134 11.13 -7.46 -3.48
CA GLU A 134 10.42 -8.67 -3.86
C GLU A 134 10.73 -9.11 -5.30
N GLU A 135 11.55 -8.36 -6.02
CA GLU A 135 11.91 -8.66 -7.41
C GLU A 135 10.69 -8.90 -8.31
N LEU A 136 9.70 -8.01 -8.19
CA LEU A 136 8.42 -8.16 -8.88
C LEU A 136 8.51 -7.81 -10.36
N ASP A 137 7.81 -8.58 -11.18
CA ASP A 137 7.54 -8.22 -12.58
C ASP A 137 6.47 -7.13 -12.66
N ILE A 138 5.43 -7.28 -11.84
CA ILE A 138 4.29 -6.34 -11.80
C ILE A 138 3.89 -6.06 -10.34
N LEU A 139 3.73 -4.79 -10.02
CA LEU A 139 3.15 -4.34 -8.75
C LEU A 139 1.85 -3.59 -9.00
N ILE A 140 0.76 -4.06 -8.42
CA ILE A 140 -0.55 -3.40 -8.51
C ILE A 140 -0.74 -2.51 -7.29
N VAL A 141 -1.04 -1.25 -7.55
CA VAL A 141 -1.23 -0.22 -6.53
C VAL A 141 -2.70 0.17 -6.50
N GLU A 142 -3.41 -0.25 -5.46
CA GLU A 142 -4.78 0.18 -5.22
C GLU A 142 -4.79 1.46 -4.38
N CYS A 143 -5.45 2.50 -4.90
CA CYS A 143 -5.63 3.76 -4.18
C CYS A 143 -7.01 3.78 -3.51
N GLY A 144 -7.03 3.87 -2.18
CA GLY A 144 -8.24 4.09 -1.41
C GLY A 144 -8.87 5.46 -1.68
N GLY A 145 -10.16 5.56 -1.44
CA GLY A 145 -10.92 6.80 -1.55
C GLY A 145 -11.05 7.58 -0.24
#